data_c2903161be9cfb7cdbc9f39f2038dbbb
#
_entry.id   c2903161be9cfb7cdbc9f39f2038dbbb
#
_cell.length_a   1.000
_cell.length_b   1.000
_cell.length_c   1.000
_cell.angle_alpha   90.00
_cell.angle_beta   90.00
_cell.angle_gamma   90.00
#
_symmetry.space_group_name_H-M   'P 1'
#
loop_
_entity.id
_entity.type
_entity.pdbx_description
1 polymer ?
#
loop_
_entity_poly.entity_id
_entity_poly.type
_entity_poly.pdbx_seq_one_letter_code
_entity_poly.pdbx_strand_id
1 'polypeptide(L)'
;LENERLSRFDQIVEMGKEGQKALNEYWWDFSLYTSFEYWLMVLFLVAPLILLLLKINKNKLFQILFYGYSIHMPFGYIDLYGRNMGYWNYPFPVIPVLPGISLDSSLIPIIFIFVYQSSMTSNKKYYLYATITSVILSFVFKPMLVGLGLFKMYGSINYFHLFISYVSVFIFAKVITDFFLWNKKRYRSNE
;
A
#
# COMPACT_ATOMS: atom_id res chain seq x y z
N LEU A 1 -33.60 -23.64 -0.40
CA LEU A 1 -32.31 -23.32 0.26
C LEU A 1 -31.24 -22.85 -0.74
N GLU A 2 -30.99 -23.56 -1.85
CA GLU A 2 -29.98 -23.19 -2.83
C GLU A 2 -30.35 -21.92 -3.59
N ASN A 3 -31.56 -21.82 -4.10
CA ASN A 3 -32.08 -20.62 -4.78
C ASN A 3 -32.11 -19.40 -3.84
N GLU A 4 -32.46 -19.59 -2.59
CA GLU A 4 -32.49 -18.54 -1.57
C GLU A 4 -31.08 -18.02 -1.26
N ARG A 5 -30.09 -18.92 -1.16
CA ARG A 5 -28.69 -18.58 -0.97
C ARG A 5 -28.15 -17.76 -2.14
N LEU A 6 -28.42 -18.17 -3.37
CA LEU A 6 -27.99 -17.46 -4.58
C LEU A 6 -28.67 -16.09 -4.69
N SER A 7 -30.00 -16.02 -4.46
CA SER A 7 -30.74 -14.74 -4.45
C SER A 7 -30.14 -13.76 -3.41
N ARG A 8 -29.80 -14.23 -2.21
CA ARG A 8 -29.19 -13.39 -1.19
C ARG A 8 -27.77 -12.95 -1.58
N PHE A 9 -27.01 -13.82 -2.24
CA PHE A 9 -25.71 -13.48 -2.75
C PHE A 9 -25.79 -12.40 -3.84
N ASP A 10 -26.75 -12.51 -4.76
CA ASP A 10 -26.99 -11.52 -5.82
C ASP A 10 -27.36 -10.15 -5.23
N GLN A 11 -28.16 -10.12 -4.17
CA GLN A 11 -28.44 -8.88 -3.43
C GLN A 11 -27.19 -8.24 -2.84
N ILE A 12 -26.25 -9.03 -2.28
CA ILE A 12 -24.98 -8.52 -1.76
C ILE A 12 -24.13 -7.93 -2.89
N VAL A 13 -24.08 -8.60 -4.04
CA VAL A 13 -23.38 -8.10 -5.22
C VAL A 13 -23.98 -6.77 -5.70
N GLU A 14 -25.31 -6.66 -5.71
CA GLU A 14 -25.98 -5.42 -6.12
C GLU A 14 -25.71 -4.26 -5.15
N MET A 15 -25.75 -4.49 -3.83
CA MET A 15 -25.34 -3.49 -2.83
C MET A 15 -23.89 -3.03 -3.05
N GLY A 16 -22.98 -3.93 -3.42
CA GLY A 16 -21.59 -3.58 -3.76
C GLY A 16 -21.51 -2.67 -4.99
N LYS A 17 -22.29 -2.93 -6.03
CA LYS A 17 -22.37 -2.08 -7.24
C LYS A 17 -22.94 -0.69 -6.91
N GLU A 18 -24.00 -0.64 -6.09
CA GLU A 18 -24.60 0.64 -5.65
C GLU A 18 -23.59 1.47 -4.85
N GLY A 19 -22.82 0.85 -3.95
CA GLY A 19 -21.77 1.51 -3.21
C GLY A 19 -20.66 2.06 -4.11
N GLN A 20 -20.22 1.29 -5.12
CA GLN A 20 -19.24 1.76 -6.10
C GLN A 20 -19.79 2.88 -6.98
N LYS A 21 -21.06 2.79 -7.37
CA LYS A 21 -21.73 3.85 -8.13
C LYS A 21 -21.78 5.15 -7.33
N ALA A 22 -22.15 5.09 -6.05
CA ALA A 22 -22.18 6.25 -5.17
C ALA A 22 -20.77 6.89 -5.01
N LEU A 23 -19.69 6.09 -4.93
CA LEU A 23 -18.32 6.61 -4.93
C LEU A 23 -17.94 7.31 -6.25
N ASN A 24 -18.39 6.78 -7.38
CA ASN A 24 -18.16 7.41 -8.69
C ASN A 24 -18.95 8.73 -8.80
N GLU A 25 -20.21 8.76 -8.40
CA GLU A 25 -21.05 9.98 -8.36
C GLU A 25 -20.41 11.03 -7.45
N TYR A 26 -20.02 10.67 -6.23
CA TYR A 26 -19.28 11.55 -5.32
C TYR A 26 -18.06 12.17 -6.00
N TRP A 27 -17.27 11.36 -6.73
CA TRP A 27 -16.06 11.83 -7.41
C TRP A 27 -16.38 12.88 -8.49
N TRP A 28 -17.46 12.68 -9.27
CA TRP A 28 -17.90 13.60 -10.31
C TRP A 28 -18.61 14.84 -9.75
N ASP A 29 -19.54 14.65 -8.83
CA ASP A 29 -20.38 15.72 -8.27
C ASP A 29 -19.56 16.79 -7.56
N PHE A 30 -18.51 16.36 -6.86
CA PHE A 30 -17.59 17.27 -6.20
C PHE A 30 -16.40 17.69 -7.06
N SER A 31 -16.35 17.26 -8.32
CA SER A 31 -15.28 17.61 -9.27
C SER A 31 -13.88 17.44 -8.68
N LEU A 32 -13.63 16.31 -8.01
CA LEU A 32 -12.42 16.08 -7.20
C LEU A 32 -11.13 16.32 -7.97
N TYR A 33 -11.12 16.07 -9.28
CA TYR A 33 -9.99 16.30 -10.17
C TYR A 33 -9.57 17.77 -10.30
N THR A 34 -10.37 18.73 -9.82
CA THR A 34 -10.04 20.16 -9.79
C THR A 34 -9.38 20.59 -8.48
N SER A 35 -9.41 19.73 -7.44
CA SER A 35 -8.91 20.04 -6.11
C SER A 35 -7.39 19.89 -6.00
N PHE A 36 -6.77 20.65 -5.10
CA PHE A 36 -5.36 20.52 -4.76
C PHE A 36 -5.06 19.13 -4.19
N GLU A 37 -5.95 18.61 -3.36
CA GLU A 37 -5.86 17.31 -2.69
C GLU A 37 -5.76 16.17 -3.70
N TYR A 38 -6.56 16.22 -4.76
CA TYR A 38 -6.48 15.24 -5.85
C TYR A 38 -5.10 15.25 -6.52
N TRP A 39 -4.59 16.42 -6.87
CA TRP A 39 -3.29 16.54 -7.53
C TRP A 39 -2.13 16.16 -6.62
N LEU A 40 -2.27 16.34 -5.31
CA LEU A 40 -1.30 15.83 -4.34
C LEU A 40 -1.30 14.29 -4.32
N MET A 41 -2.48 13.65 -4.43
CA MET A 41 -2.56 12.19 -4.56
C MET A 41 -1.99 11.70 -5.90
N VAL A 42 -2.16 12.44 -6.99
CA VAL A 42 -1.49 12.17 -8.28
C VAL A 42 0.02 12.29 -8.15
N LEU A 43 0.51 13.29 -7.45
CA LEU A 43 1.94 13.46 -7.16
C LEU A 43 2.49 12.26 -6.36
N PHE A 44 1.77 11.78 -5.34
CA PHE A 44 2.15 10.59 -4.56
C PHE A 44 2.14 9.31 -5.40
N LEU A 45 1.36 9.26 -6.46
CA LEU A 45 1.37 8.15 -7.41
C LEU A 45 2.56 8.22 -8.35
N VAL A 46 2.79 9.38 -8.99
CA VAL A 46 3.71 9.52 -10.12
C VAL A 46 5.15 9.79 -9.69
N ALA A 47 5.36 10.70 -8.75
CA ALA A 47 6.71 11.13 -8.39
C ALA A 47 7.58 9.99 -7.80
N PRO A 48 7.09 9.10 -6.92
CA PRO A 48 7.91 7.99 -6.44
C PRO A 48 8.29 7.01 -7.55
N LEU A 49 7.40 6.76 -8.54
CA LEU A 49 7.70 5.91 -9.69
C LEU A 49 8.83 6.49 -10.54
N ILE A 50 8.80 7.79 -10.81
CA ILE A 50 9.88 8.48 -11.53
C ILE A 50 11.19 8.38 -10.73
N LEU A 51 11.14 8.64 -9.42
CA LEU A 51 12.32 8.53 -8.55
C LEU A 51 12.87 7.10 -8.54
N LEU A 52 12.01 6.09 -8.51
CA LEU A 52 12.42 4.69 -8.59
C LEU A 52 13.19 4.42 -9.88
N LEU A 53 12.66 4.81 -11.03
CA LEU A 53 13.30 4.61 -12.34
C LEU A 53 14.69 5.27 -12.40
N LEU A 54 14.84 6.45 -11.80
CA LEU A 54 16.07 7.21 -11.80
C LEU A 54 17.13 6.69 -10.82
N LYS A 55 16.71 6.13 -9.67
CA LYS A 55 17.59 5.84 -8.52
C LYS A 55 17.74 4.36 -8.19
N ILE A 56 17.01 3.47 -8.86
CA ILE A 56 17.12 2.04 -8.61
C ILE A 56 18.50 1.49 -9.02
N ASN A 57 19.08 0.63 -8.18
CA ASN A 57 20.33 -0.06 -8.50
C ASN A 57 20.09 -1.15 -9.56
N LYS A 58 20.49 -0.87 -10.78
CA LYS A 58 20.28 -1.73 -11.95
C LYS A 58 20.96 -3.09 -11.83
N ASN A 59 22.10 -3.19 -11.10
CA ASN A 59 22.81 -4.46 -10.89
C ASN A 59 22.04 -5.44 -10.00
N LYS A 60 21.12 -4.95 -9.19
CA LYS A 60 20.29 -5.75 -8.27
C LYS A 60 18.80 -5.58 -8.55
N LEU A 61 18.44 -5.19 -9.77
CA LEU A 61 17.11 -4.79 -10.19
C LEU A 61 16.04 -5.80 -9.77
N PHE A 62 16.17 -7.05 -10.19
CA PHE A 62 15.17 -8.09 -9.88
C PHE A 62 15.01 -8.34 -8.38
N GLN A 63 16.12 -8.36 -7.62
CA GLN A 63 16.05 -8.54 -6.17
C GLN A 63 15.29 -7.40 -5.49
N ILE A 64 15.57 -6.16 -5.90
CA ILE A 64 14.95 -4.95 -5.34
C ILE A 64 13.48 -4.89 -5.74
N LEU A 65 13.14 -5.18 -6.99
CA LEU A 65 11.75 -5.19 -7.45
C LEU A 65 10.96 -6.35 -6.85
N PHE A 66 11.56 -7.52 -6.66
CA PHE A 66 10.91 -8.62 -5.96
C PHE A 66 10.58 -8.26 -4.50
N TYR A 67 11.51 -7.60 -3.79
CA TYR A 67 11.25 -7.06 -2.47
C TYR A 67 10.11 -6.02 -2.51
N GLY A 68 10.14 -5.09 -3.46
CA GLY A 68 9.08 -4.08 -3.63
C GLY A 68 7.71 -4.69 -3.90
N TYR A 69 7.64 -5.72 -4.74
CA TYR A 69 6.42 -6.47 -4.97
C TYR A 69 5.93 -7.18 -3.69
N SER A 70 6.86 -7.72 -2.90
CA SER A 70 6.55 -8.37 -1.61
C SER A 70 6.08 -7.37 -0.53
N ILE A 71 6.33 -6.08 -0.70
CA ILE A 71 5.72 -4.99 0.08
C ILE A 71 4.34 -4.63 -0.49
N HIS A 72 4.27 -4.39 -1.80
CA HIS A 72 3.06 -3.91 -2.46
C HIS A 72 1.86 -4.86 -2.30
N MET A 73 2.05 -6.13 -2.54
CA MET A 73 0.98 -7.14 -2.48
C MET A 73 0.27 -7.20 -1.11
N PRO A 74 0.97 -7.38 0.03
CA PRO A 74 0.31 -7.40 1.33
C PRO A 74 -0.35 -6.07 1.68
N PHE A 75 0.26 -4.93 1.30
CA PHE A 75 -0.37 -3.63 1.52
C PHE A 75 -1.68 -3.49 0.78
N GLY A 76 -1.74 -3.91 -0.48
CA GLY A 76 -2.98 -3.91 -1.25
C GLY A 76 -4.08 -4.75 -0.59
N TYR A 77 -3.75 -5.92 -0.05
CA TYR A 77 -4.71 -6.75 0.67
C TYR A 77 -5.14 -6.14 2.02
N ILE A 78 -4.20 -5.56 2.77
CA ILE A 78 -4.52 -4.88 4.04
C ILE A 78 -5.42 -3.66 3.77
N ASP A 79 -5.13 -2.89 2.72
CA ASP A 79 -5.95 -1.75 2.33
C ASP A 79 -7.36 -2.19 1.91
N LEU A 80 -7.46 -3.19 1.05
CA LEU A 80 -8.74 -3.76 0.64
C LEU A 80 -9.55 -4.24 1.83
N TYR A 81 -8.92 -4.99 2.75
CA TYR A 81 -9.57 -5.46 3.98
C TYR A 81 -10.05 -4.28 4.83
N GLY A 82 -9.17 -3.31 5.11
CA GLY A 82 -9.52 -2.18 5.97
C GLY A 82 -10.64 -1.30 5.41
N ARG A 83 -10.67 -1.09 4.09
CA ARG A 83 -11.76 -0.37 3.42
C ARG A 83 -13.08 -1.15 3.46
N ASN A 84 -13.04 -2.44 3.16
CA ASN A 84 -14.24 -3.29 3.18
C ASN A 84 -14.83 -3.43 4.58
N MET A 85 -13.99 -3.38 5.63
CA MET A 85 -14.45 -3.37 7.02
C MET A 85 -14.83 -1.98 7.52
N GLY A 86 -14.73 -0.95 6.66
CA GLY A 86 -15.05 0.42 7.03
C GLY A 86 -14.07 1.07 8.04
N TYR A 87 -12.84 0.58 8.14
CA TYR A 87 -11.83 1.10 9.07
C TYR A 87 -11.20 2.40 8.59
N TRP A 88 -11.03 2.57 7.28
CA TRP A 88 -10.54 3.79 6.66
C TRP A 88 -10.99 3.93 5.21
N ASN A 89 -10.87 5.13 4.67
CA ASN A 89 -11.05 5.38 3.24
C ASN A 89 -10.29 6.67 2.82
N TYR A 90 -10.28 6.94 1.51
CA TYR A 90 -9.57 8.03 0.86
C TYR A 90 -10.59 8.98 0.22
N PRO A 91 -10.80 10.20 0.80
CA PRO A 91 -11.80 11.16 0.26
C PRO A 91 -11.46 11.72 -1.13
N PHE A 92 -10.17 11.76 -1.51
CA PHE A 92 -9.71 12.27 -2.81
C PHE A 92 -8.98 11.18 -3.62
N PRO A 93 -9.66 10.11 -4.05
CA PRO A 93 -9.02 9.05 -4.81
C PRO A 93 -8.66 9.52 -6.22
N VAL A 94 -7.48 9.14 -6.73
CA VAL A 94 -7.13 9.34 -8.14
C VAL A 94 -8.04 8.52 -9.04
N ILE A 95 -8.34 7.30 -8.60
CA ILE A 95 -9.27 6.39 -9.29
C ILE A 95 -10.29 5.90 -8.25
N PRO A 96 -11.60 6.20 -8.39
CA PRO A 96 -12.62 5.82 -7.39
C PRO A 96 -12.69 4.33 -7.09
N VAL A 97 -12.43 3.47 -8.07
CA VAL A 97 -12.43 1.99 -7.92
C VAL A 97 -11.22 1.50 -7.12
N LEU A 98 -10.10 2.25 -7.13
CA LEU A 98 -8.85 1.93 -6.46
C LEU A 98 -8.40 3.09 -5.56
N PRO A 99 -9.14 3.45 -4.51
CA PRO A 99 -8.91 4.68 -3.76
C PRO A 99 -7.51 4.81 -3.15
N GLY A 100 -6.92 3.70 -2.70
CA GLY A 100 -5.59 3.65 -2.07
C GLY A 100 -4.41 3.62 -3.05
N ILE A 101 -4.64 3.60 -4.38
CA ILE A 101 -3.60 3.32 -5.38
C ILE A 101 -2.34 4.19 -5.25
N SER A 102 -2.49 5.46 -4.92
CA SER A 102 -1.37 6.40 -4.79
C SER A 102 -0.41 6.04 -3.66
N LEU A 103 -0.94 5.57 -2.55
CA LEU A 103 -0.16 5.22 -1.37
C LEU A 103 0.33 3.77 -1.44
N ASP A 104 -0.57 2.84 -1.69
CA ASP A 104 -0.31 1.41 -1.54
C ASP A 104 0.39 0.79 -2.75
N SER A 105 0.26 1.40 -3.93
CA SER A 105 0.91 0.92 -5.15
C SER A 105 2.18 1.68 -5.50
N SER A 106 2.39 2.87 -4.98
CA SER A 106 3.52 3.72 -5.33
C SER A 106 4.28 4.21 -4.10
N LEU A 107 3.77 5.21 -3.40
CA LEU A 107 4.55 5.93 -2.39
C LEU A 107 5.14 5.00 -1.33
N ILE A 108 4.32 4.20 -0.65
CA ILE A 108 4.75 3.36 0.47
C ILE A 108 5.70 2.24 0.00
N PRO A 109 5.37 1.43 -1.03
CA PRO A 109 6.30 0.42 -1.51
C PRO A 109 7.64 0.98 -1.96
N ILE A 110 7.66 2.14 -2.62
CA ILE A 110 8.89 2.74 -3.13
C ILE A 110 9.76 3.27 -1.98
N ILE A 111 9.18 3.86 -0.94
CA ILE A 111 9.91 4.23 0.27
C ILE A 111 10.62 3.00 0.85
N PHE A 112 9.92 1.88 1.03
CA PHE A 112 10.52 0.65 1.54
C PHE A 112 11.53 0.03 0.57
N ILE A 113 11.34 0.16 -0.74
CA ILE A 113 12.36 -0.21 -1.75
C ILE A 113 13.66 0.55 -1.50
N PHE A 114 13.62 1.86 -1.29
CA PHE A 114 14.83 2.66 -1.01
C PHE A 114 15.45 2.32 0.35
N VAL A 115 14.65 2.04 1.37
CA VAL A 115 15.13 1.51 2.65
C VAL A 115 15.86 0.18 2.46
N TYR A 116 15.29 -0.74 1.72
CA TYR A 116 15.91 -2.02 1.41
C TYR A 116 17.20 -1.83 0.62
N GLN A 117 17.17 -1.04 -0.46
CA GLN A 117 18.32 -0.77 -1.30
C GLN A 117 19.50 -0.17 -0.51
N SER A 118 19.24 0.79 0.36
CA SER A 118 20.29 1.46 1.17
C SER A 118 20.84 0.59 2.29
N SER A 119 20.14 -0.46 2.69
CA SER A 119 20.49 -1.33 3.81
C SER A 119 20.89 -2.76 3.41
N MET A 120 21.07 -3.04 2.11
CA MET A 120 21.36 -4.39 1.59
C MET A 120 22.64 -5.04 2.18
N THR A 121 23.54 -4.26 2.72
CA THR A 121 24.80 -4.73 3.30
C THR A 121 24.68 -5.21 4.75
N SER A 122 23.58 -4.89 5.45
CA SER A 122 23.43 -5.19 6.86
C SER A 122 21.96 -5.36 7.27
N ASN A 123 21.61 -6.55 7.74
CA ASN A 123 20.28 -6.82 8.26
C ASN A 123 19.92 -5.92 9.45
N LYS A 124 20.89 -5.60 10.33
CA LYS A 124 20.65 -4.68 11.45
C LYS A 124 20.23 -3.30 10.97
N LYS A 125 20.92 -2.75 9.96
CA LYS A 125 20.54 -1.45 9.35
C LYS A 125 19.17 -1.53 8.70
N TYR A 126 18.87 -2.63 8.02
CA TYR A 126 17.55 -2.81 7.40
C TYR A 126 16.42 -2.72 8.43
N TYR A 127 16.45 -3.54 9.46
CA TYR A 127 15.38 -3.53 10.47
C TYR A 127 15.28 -2.20 11.20
N LEU A 128 16.41 -1.55 11.51
CA LEU A 128 16.41 -0.22 12.11
C LEU A 128 15.74 0.82 11.20
N TYR A 129 16.16 0.90 9.95
CA TYR A 129 15.61 1.90 9.02
C TYR A 129 14.15 1.62 8.67
N ALA A 130 13.77 0.36 8.46
CA ALA A 130 12.38 -0.01 8.19
C ALA A 130 11.46 0.30 9.39
N THR A 131 11.92 0.07 10.62
CA THR A 131 11.17 0.42 11.82
C THR A 131 11.02 1.94 11.96
N ILE A 132 12.10 2.71 11.81
CA ILE A 132 12.04 4.18 11.84
C ILE A 132 11.08 4.69 10.75
N THR A 133 11.18 4.15 9.53
CA THR A 133 10.26 4.50 8.43
C THR A 133 8.81 4.20 8.80
N SER A 134 8.53 3.05 9.41
CA SER A 134 7.18 2.68 9.87
C SER A 134 6.63 3.63 10.93
N VAL A 135 7.49 4.07 11.87
CA VAL A 135 7.13 5.09 12.87
C VAL A 135 6.78 6.41 12.19
N ILE A 136 7.63 6.89 11.26
CA ILE A 136 7.39 8.14 10.53
C ILE A 136 6.10 8.05 9.70
N LEU A 137 5.89 6.96 8.97
CA LEU A 137 4.70 6.76 8.15
C LEU A 137 3.43 6.73 9.00
N SER A 138 3.45 6.05 10.17
CA SER A 138 2.27 5.89 10.99
C SER A 138 1.95 7.11 11.86
N PHE A 139 2.96 7.74 12.46
CA PHE A 139 2.75 8.76 13.50
C PHE A 139 3.05 10.20 13.03
N VAL A 140 3.60 10.37 11.83
CA VAL A 140 3.83 11.69 11.22
C VAL A 140 3.06 11.80 9.91
N PHE A 141 3.33 10.94 8.95
CA PHE A 141 2.75 11.03 7.61
C PHE A 141 1.24 10.77 7.59
N LYS A 142 0.77 9.69 8.23
CA LYS A 142 -0.69 9.40 8.27
C LYS A 142 -1.49 10.47 9.02
N PRO A 143 -1.09 10.99 10.20
CA PRO A 143 -1.75 12.16 10.80
C PRO A 143 -1.79 13.39 9.88
N MET A 144 -0.71 13.65 9.15
CA MET A 144 -0.68 14.73 8.15
C MET A 144 -1.73 14.50 7.05
N LEU A 145 -1.84 13.28 6.52
CA LEU A 145 -2.88 12.95 5.53
C LEU A 145 -4.30 13.12 6.09
N VAL A 146 -4.50 12.76 7.37
CA VAL A 146 -5.80 12.98 8.05
C VAL A 146 -6.09 14.48 8.17
N GLY A 147 -5.11 15.28 8.57
CA GLY A 147 -5.22 16.73 8.68
C GLY A 147 -5.51 17.43 7.34
N LEU A 148 -5.00 16.88 6.24
CA LEU A 148 -5.26 17.35 4.88
C LEU A 148 -6.56 16.78 4.27
N GLY A 149 -7.31 15.93 4.98
CA GLY A 149 -8.51 15.29 4.46
C GLY A 149 -8.28 14.21 3.41
N LEU A 150 -7.02 13.78 3.20
CA LEU A 150 -6.64 12.77 2.18
C LEU A 150 -6.84 11.33 2.65
N PHE A 151 -6.94 11.14 3.95
CA PHE A 151 -7.14 9.83 4.58
C PHE A 151 -8.09 10.00 5.78
N LYS A 152 -9.07 9.14 5.90
CA LYS A 152 -10.03 9.18 7.00
C LYS A 152 -10.12 7.81 7.66
N MET A 153 -9.98 7.78 8.98
CA MET A 153 -10.14 6.59 9.80
C MET A 153 -11.49 6.61 10.51
N TYR A 154 -12.03 5.43 10.78
CA TYR A 154 -13.31 5.24 11.45
C TYR A 154 -13.20 4.21 12.57
N GLY A 155 -14.15 4.24 13.51
CA GLY A 155 -14.24 3.27 14.60
C GLY A 155 -13.06 3.32 15.56
N SER A 156 -12.58 2.13 15.95
CA SER A 156 -11.51 1.95 16.95
C SER A 156 -10.09 1.92 16.36
N ILE A 157 -9.96 2.02 15.03
CA ILE A 157 -8.64 2.01 14.38
C ILE A 157 -7.89 3.30 14.68
N ASN A 158 -6.60 3.16 14.98
CA ASN A 158 -5.70 4.26 15.27
C ASN A 158 -4.33 4.06 14.60
N TYR A 159 -3.45 5.04 14.75
CA TYR A 159 -2.12 5.03 14.14
C TYR A 159 -1.22 3.86 14.58
N PHE A 160 -1.45 3.30 15.77
CA PHE A 160 -0.71 2.13 16.24
C PHE A 160 -1.07 0.87 15.44
N HIS A 161 -2.33 0.68 15.06
CA HIS A 161 -2.72 -0.43 14.17
C HIS A 161 -2.06 -0.30 12.79
N LEU A 162 -1.97 0.92 12.27
CA LEU A 162 -1.25 1.17 11.01
C LEU A 162 0.25 0.87 11.15
N PHE A 163 0.86 1.25 12.29
CA PHE A 163 2.26 0.93 12.57
C PHE A 163 2.51 -0.58 12.59
N ILE A 164 1.66 -1.36 13.28
CA ILE A 164 1.77 -2.82 13.31
C ILE A 164 1.62 -3.40 11.89
N SER A 165 0.71 -2.87 11.08
CA SER A 165 0.56 -3.29 9.68
C SER A 165 1.84 -3.05 8.87
N TYR A 166 2.47 -1.87 8.98
CA TYR A 166 3.75 -1.58 8.32
C TYR A 166 4.86 -2.52 8.77
N VAL A 167 4.97 -2.75 10.10
CA VAL A 167 5.98 -3.66 10.67
C VAL A 167 5.79 -5.09 10.16
N SER A 168 4.57 -5.60 10.18
CA SER A 168 4.26 -6.94 9.69
C SER A 168 4.64 -7.12 8.22
N VAL A 169 4.32 -6.14 7.39
CA VAL A 169 4.60 -6.21 5.94
C VAL A 169 6.09 -6.14 5.64
N PHE A 170 6.85 -5.24 6.28
CA PHE A 170 8.29 -5.18 5.97
C PHE A 170 9.06 -6.42 6.47
N ILE A 171 8.64 -7.00 7.60
CA ILE A 171 9.21 -8.27 8.08
C ILE A 171 8.89 -9.39 7.07
N PHE A 172 7.63 -9.53 6.68
CA PHE A 172 7.21 -10.51 5.68
C PHE A 172 8.01 -10.38 4.38
N ALA A 173 8.10 -9.17 3.81
CA ALA A 173 8.81 -8.91 2.57
C ALA A 173 10.30 -9.27 2.67
N LYS A 174 10.94 -8.96 3.80
CA LYS A 174 12.34 -9.32 4.04
C LYS A 174 12.53 -10.82 4.15
N VAL A 175 11.71 -11.50 4.94
CA VAL A 175 11.80 -12.95 5.14
C VAL A 175 11.62 -13.70 3.82
N ILE A 176 10.59 -13.36 3.02
CA ILE A 176 10.36 -14.04 1.74
C ILE A 176 11.47 -13.74 0.73
N THR A 177 11.99 -12.51 0.71
CA THR A 177 13.10 -12.14 -0.17
C THR A 177 14.38 -12.90 0.20
N ASP A 178 14.71 -12.96 1.48
CA ASP A 178 15.90 -13.69 1.97
C ASP A 178 15.78 -15.20 1.73
N PHE A 179 14.59 -15.78 1.89
CA PHE A 179 14.31 -17.17 1.61
C PHE A 179 14.61 -17.53 0.14
N PHE A 180 14.12 -16.73 -0.81
CA PHE A 180 14.40 -17.00 -2.23
C PHE A 180 15.86 -16.75 -2.60
N LEU A 181 16.53 -15.78 -1.99
CA LEU A 181 17.95 -15.54 -2.19
C LEU A 181 18.81 -16.70 -1.64
N TRP A 182 18.44 -17.26 -0.49
CA TRP A 182 19.07 -18.42 0.09
C TRP A 182 18.90 -19.65 -0.81
N ASN A 183 17.69 -19.92 -1.28
CA ASN A 183 17.42 -21.02 -2.22
C ASN A 183 18.27 -20.88 -3.49
N LYS A 184 18.33 -19.70 -4.10
CA LYS A 184 19.14 -19.43 -5.28
C LYS A 184 20.62 -19.72 -5.05
N LYS A 185 21.17 -19.36 -3.89
CA LYS A 185 22.56 -19.65 -3.53
C LYS A 185 22.82 -21.14 -3.39
N ARG A 186 21.92 -21.86 -2.73
CA ARG A 186 22.02 -23.31 -2.51
C ARG A 186 22.00 -24.08 -3.83
N TYR A 187 21.15 -23.69 -4.77
CA TYR A 187 21.07 -24.32 -6.09
C TYR A 187 22.39 -24.16 -6.86
N ARG A 188 22.97 -22.96 -6.88
CA ARG A 188 24.25 -22.68 -7.55
C ARG A 188 25.48 -23.39 -6.95
N SER A 189 25.41 -23.81 -5.69
CA SER A 189 26.51 -24.53 -5.05
C SER A 189 26.50 -26.04 -5.37
N ASN A 190 25.43 -26.52 -6.01
CA ASN A 190 25.26 -27.93 -6.39
C ASN A 190 25.46 -28.15 -7.90
N GLU A 191 25.71 -27.09 -8.68
CA GLU A 191 26.16 -27.10 -10.07
C GLU A 191 27.69 -26.95 -10.11
#